data_07e209485f23c99fd97a0514d14495bb
#
_entry.id   07e209485f23c99fd97a0514d14495bb
#
_cell.length_a   1.000
_cell.length_b   1.000
_cell.length_c   1.000
_cell.angle_alpha   90.00
_cell.angle_beta   90.00
_cell.angle_gamma   90.00
#
_symmetry.space_group_name_H-M   'P 1'
#
loop_
_entity.id
_entity.type
_entity.pdbx_description
1 polymer ?
#
loop_
_entity_poly.entity_id
_entity_poly.type
_entity_poly.pdbx_seq_one_letter_code
_entity_poly.pdbx_strand_id
1 'polypeptide(L)'
;AKQMVLADIRAIGTNTIDVYPGKDFGDDDPRYQQALKYDDLLAIQKQPWVRSATPAVSKSLRLRANNIDVAASAEGVGPQYFNVYGMTFSEGNTFNELQLNSRAQVVVLDSNTRRQLFPNKAKVVGEVILVGNMPATVIGVADEKQSMFGSSKILRVWLPYTTMAGRVMGQSWLNSITVRVHEGYDSETAEKQLLRLLELRHGKKDVFTWNMDSILKTAERTTHTLQLFLTLVAVIA
;
A
#
# COMPACT_ATOMS: atom_id res chain seq x y z
N ALA A 1 -12.26 18.70 13.43
CA ALA A 1 -12.41 17.34 12.87
C ALA A 1 -12.18 17.31 11.36
N LYS A 2 -12.80 18.20 10.59
CA LYS A 2 -12.75 18.24 9.13
C LYS A 2 -11.38 18.60 8.55
N GLN A 3 -10.69 19.56 9.15
CA GLN A 3 -9.33 19.94 8.74
C GLN A 3 -8.31 18.83 9.04
N MET A 4 -8.54 18.05 10.09
CA MET A 4 -7.69 16.91 10.43
C MET A 4 -7.86 15.74 9.46
N VAL A 5 -9.09 15.41 9.03
CA VAL A 5 -9.35 14.37 8.03
C VAL A 5 -8.71 14.73 6.70
N LEU A 6 -8.83 15.99 6.27
CA LEU A 6 -8.17 16.47 5.05
C LEU A 6 -6.65 16.47 5.16
N ALA A 7 -6.11 16.78 6.35
CA ALA A 7 -4.67 16.72 6.59
C ALA A 7 -4.14 15.28 6.57
N ASP A 8 -4.89 14.32 7.15
CA ASP A 8 -4.52 12.90 7.12
C ASP A 8 -4.58 12.33 5.69
N ILE A 9 -5.59 12.70 4.92
CA ILE A 9 -5.68 12.30 3.51
C ILE A 9 -4.55 12.94 2.69
N ARG A 10 -4.18 14.19 2.96
CA ARG A 10 -3.03 14.84 2.33
C ARG A 10 -1.68 14.24 2.76
N ALA A 11 -1.59 13.72 3.98
CA ALA A 11 -0.38 13.05 4.48
C ALA A 11 -0.14 11.69 3.79
N ILE A 12 -1.19 11.02 3.27
CA ILE A 12 -1.09 9.78 2.49
C ILE A 12 -0.58 10.05 1.06
N GLY A 13 -0.48 11.31 0.66
CA GLY A 13 0.06 11.77 -0.63
C GLY A 13 -1.03 12.19 -1.61
N THR A 14 -0.94 13.44 -2.01
CA THR A 14 -1.63 13.97 -3.20
C THR A 14 -0.97 13.40 -4.45
N ASN A 15 -1.67 13.39 -5.59
CA ASN A 15 -1.21 12.84 -6.86
C ASN A 15 -0.98 11.32 -6.86
N THR A 16 -1.80 10.59 -6.11
CA THR A 16 -1.74 9.14 -6.04
C THR A 16 -2.94 8.51 -6.74
N ILE A 17 -2.66 7.53 -7.60
CA ILE A 17 -3.66 6.74 -8.30
C ILE A 17 -3.44 5.27 -7.95
N ASP A 18 -4.46 4.63 -7.40
CA ASP A 18 -4.44 3.20 -7.12
C ASP A 18 -5.11 2.44 -8.26
N VAL A 19 -4.48 1.35 -8.68
CA VAL A 19 -4.97 0.46 -9.75
C VAL A 19 -5.33 -0.89 -9.16
N TYR A 20 -6.53 -1.33 -9.43
CA TYR A 20 -7.06 -2.62 -8.96
C TYR A 20 -7.51 -3.49 -10.12
N PRO A 21 -7.41 -4.83 -9.97
CA PRO A 21 -8.00 -5.75 -10.95
C PRO A 21 -9.52 -5.76 -10.83
N GLY A 22 -10.21 -5.89 -11.96
CA GLY A 22 -11.66 -5.96 -12.02
C GLY A 22 -12.30 -4.79 -12.75
N LYS A 23 -13.63 -4.71 -12.69
CA LYS A 23 -14.39 -3.63 -13.31
C LYS A 23 -14.69 -2.49 -12.35
N ASP A 24 -14.91 -2.83 -11.08
CA ASP A 24 -15.18 -1.88 -10.00
C ASP A 24 -14.91 -2.54 -8.63
N PHE A 25 -15.13 -1.77 -7.57
CA PHE A 25 -15.00 -2.29 -6.21
C PHE A 25 -16.03 -3.39 -5.94
N GLY A 26 -15.55 -4.52 -5.37
CA GLY A 26 -16.38 -5.67 -5.08
C GLY A 26 -16.54 -6.63 -6.24
N ASP A 27 -15.84 -6.41 -7.33
CA ASP A 27 -15.79 -7.39 -8.43
C ASP A 27 -14.85 -8.53 -8.06
N ASP A 28 -15.42 -9.63 -7.55
CA ASP A 28 -14.71 -10.86 -7.16
C ASP A 28 -14.58 -11.86 -8.31
N ASP A 29 -14.79 -11.43 -9.56
CA ASP A 29 -14.71 -12.32 -10.71
C ASP A 29 -13.29 -12.90 -10.85
N PRO A 30 -13.12 -14.23 -10.74
CA PRO A 30 -11.80 -14.85 -10.82
C PRO A 30 -11.05 -14.57 -12.13
N ARG A 31 -11.76 -14.21 -13.19
CA ARG A 31 -11.17 -13.85 -14.49
C ARG A 31 -10.29 -12.61 -14.43
N TYR A 32 -10.52 -11.71 -13.46
CA TYR A 32 -9.81 -10.45 -13.30
C TYR A 32 -8.72 -10.50 -12.21
N GLN A 33 -8.72 -11.51 -11.33
CA GLN A 33 -7.76 -11.58 -10.22
C GLN A 33 -6.30 -11.53 -10.67
N GLN A 34 -5.99 -12.05 -11.85
CA GLN A 34 -4.64 -12.11 -12.40
C GLN A 34 -4.34 -10.99 -13.41
N ALA A 35 -5.17 -9.95 -13.46
CA ALA A 35 -5.05 -8.89 -14.45
C ALA A 35 -3.75 -8.08 -14.31
N LEU A 36 -3.33 -7.79 -13.09
CA LEU A 36 -2.13 -7.01 -12.83
C LEU A 36 -0.90 -7.91 -12.64
N LYS A 37 0.13 -7.68 -13.47
CA LYS A 37 1.38 -8.44 -13.44
C LYS A 37 2.57 -7.53 -13.25
N TYR A 38 3.71 -8.13 -12.92
CA TYR A 38 4.97 -7.42 -12.74
C TYR A 38 5.38 -6.62 -13.99
N ASP A 39 5.14 -7.15 -15.19
CA ASP A 39 5.43 -6.46 -16.45
C ASP A 39 4.60 -5.18 -16.60
N ASP A 40 3.38 -5.15 -16.08
CA ASP A 40 2.56 -3.93 -16.05
C ASP A 40 3.19 -2.86 -15.16
N LEU A 41 3.69 -3.26 -13.99
CA LEU A 41 4.41 -2.37 -13.09
C LEU A 41 5.63 -1.74 -13.79
N LEU A 42 6.44 -2.55 -14.48
CA LEU A 42 7.60 -2.06 -15.23
C LEU A 42 7.21 -1.09 -16.34
N ALA A 43 6.12 -1.38 -17.06
CA ALA A 43 5.61 -0.49 -18.10
C ALA A 43 5.12 0.85 -17.54
N ILE A 44 4.45 0.82 -16.40
CA ILE A 44 3.99 2.03 -15.69
C ILE A 44 5.18 2.87 -15.22
N GLN A 45 6.19 2.25 -14.63
CA GLN A 45 7.39 2.94 -14.13
C GLN A 45 8.16 3.69 -15.23
N LYS A 46 8.03 3.28 -16.48
CA LYS A 46 8.69 3.92 -17.63
C LYS A 46 7.96 5.15 -18.15
N GLN A 47 6.76 5.42 -17.71
CA GLN A 47 5.97 6.56 -18.17
C GLN A 47 6.53 7.88 -17.60
N PRO A 48 6.65 8.96 -18.42
CA PRO A 48 7.29 10.20 -17.99
C PRO A 48 6.54 10.94 -16.88
N TRP A 49 5.25 10.71 -16.75
CA TRP A 49 4.40 11.32 -15.73
C TRP A 49 4.41 10.55 -14.41
N VAL A 50 5.03 9.37 -14.35
CA VAL A 50 5.12 8.54 -13.15
C VAL A 50 6.35 8.89 -12.35
N ARG A 51 6.15 9.35 -11.13
CA ARG A 51 7.24 9.56 -10.15
C ARG A 51 7.68 8.24 -9.53
N SER A 52 6.70 7.41 -9.14
CA SER A 52 6.94 6.08 -8.61
C SER A 52 5.71 5.20 -8.82
N ALA A 53 5.92 3.91 -8.95
CA ALA A 53 4.86 2.91 -8.96
C ALA A 53 5.27 1.77 -8.04
N THR A 54 4.39 1.44 -7.10
CA THR A 54 4.64 0.42 -6.07
C THR A 54 3.53 -0.61 -6.10
N PRO A 55 3.85 -1.91 -6.18
CA PRO A 55 2.84 -2.95 -6.11
C PRO A 55 2.42 -3.21 -4.67
N ALA A 56 1.19 -3.65 -4.48
CA ALA A 56 0.74 -4.24 -3.24
C ALA A 56 0.47 -5.72 -3.44
N VAL A 57 1.05 -6.53 -2.57
CA VAL A 57 0.85 -7.97 -2.49
C VAL A 57 0.67 -8.29 -1.02
N SER A 58 -0.48 -8.81 -0.62
CA SER A 58 -0.77 -9.06 0.78
C SER A 58 -1.48 -10.39 0.99
N LYS A 59 -1.26 -10.99 2.15
CA LYS A 59 -1.92 -12.21 2.58
C LYS A 59 -1.96 -12.27 4.10
N SER A 60 -3.09 -12.75 4.65
CA SER A 60 -3.16 -13.14 6.06
C SER A 60 -2.49 -14.50 6.22
N LEU A 61 -1.57 -14.60 7.16
CA LEU A 61 -0.81 -15.82 7.41
C LEU A 61 -0.40 -15.91 8.89
N ARG A 62 0.31 -16.98 9.24
CA ARG A 62 0.82 -17.15 10.58
C ARG A 62 2.31 -16.86 10.63
N LEU A 63 2.70 -16.18 11.71
CA LEU A 63 4.10 -15.94 12.07
C LEU A 63 4.48 -16.85 13.22
N ARG A 64 5.65 -17.43 13.15
CA ARG A 64 6.17 -18.30 14.22
C ARG A 64 7.57 -17.88 14.61
N ALA A 65 7.78 -17.73 15.90
CA ALA A 65 9.09 -17.46 16.49
C ALA A 65 9.17 -18.20 17.82
N ASN A 66 10.18 -19.07 17.98
CA ASN A 66 10.28 -19.95 19.15
C ASN A 66 8.98 -20.77 19.33
N ASN A 67 8.33 -20.65 20.47
CA ASN A 67 7.07 -21.33 20.79
C ASN A 67 5.83 -20.45 20.56
N ILE A 68 5.99 -19.30 19.93
CA ILE A 68 4.91 -18.33 19.70
C ILE A 68 4.44 -18.44 18.26
N ASP A 69 3.14 -18.54 18.07
CA ASP A 69 2.44 -18.65 16.80
C ASP A 69 1.29 -17.65 16.79
N VAL A 70 1.32 -16.65 15.91
CA VAL A 70 0.34 -15.57 15.84
C VAL A 70 -0.13 -15.35 14.41
N ALA A 71 -1.38 -14.94 14.25
CA ALA A 71 -1.92 -14.53 12.97
C ALA A 71 -1.51 -13.08 12.67
N ALA A 72 -1.12 -12.81 11.44
CA ALA A 72 -0.70 -11.49 11.00
C ALA A 72 -1.05 -11.25 9.53
N SER A 73 -1.09 -9.99 9.16
CA SER A 73 -1.15 -9.56 7.76
C SER A 73 0.28 -9.32 7.26
N ALA A 74 0.68 -10.05 6.23
CA ALA A 74 1.96 -9.86 5.55
C ALA A 74 1.75 -9.08 4.26
N GLU A 75 2.49 -7.99 4.11
CA GLU A 75 2.43 -7.12 2.94
C GLU A 75 3.78 -7.09 2.22
N GLY A 76 3.73 -7.30 0.91
CA GLY A 76 4.87 -7.07 0.03
C GLY A 76 4.88 -5.62 -0.42
N VAL A 77 5.97 -4.91 -0.16
CA VAL A 77 6.12 -3.48 -0.44
C VAL A 77 7.48 -3.18 -1.06
N GLY A 78 7.63 -1.99 -1.60
CA GLY A 78 8.93 -1.47 -2.05
C GLY A 78 9.70 -0.80 -0.91
N PRO A 79 11.01 -0.54 -1.10
CA PRO A 79 11.86 0.10 -0.08
C PRO A 79 11.37 1.48 0.34
N GLN A 80 10.68 2.20 -0.54
CA GLN A 80 10.19 3.56 -0.29
C GLN A 80 8.90 3.62 0.53
N TYR A 81 8.24 2.48 0.74
CA TYR A 81 6.94 2.39 1.40
C TYR A 81 6.92 3.09 2.76
N PHE A 82 7.89 2.80 3.62
CA PHE A 82 7.95 3.34 4.98
C PHE A 82 8.11 4.86 4.99
N ASN A 83 8.93 5.37 4.08
CA ASN A 83 9.16 6.80 3.95
C ASN A 83 7.90 7.53 3.43
N VAL A 84 7.23 6.94 2.45
CA VAL A 84 5.98 7.49 1.88
C VAL A 84 4.89 7.59 2.95
N TYR A 85 4.75 6.56 3.79
CA TYR A 85 3.76 6.55 4.88
C TYR A 85 4.26 7.18 6.19
N GLY A 86 5.46 7.76 6.19
CA GLY A 86 6.01 8.46 7.35
C GLY A 86 6.24 7.58 8.57
N MET A 87 6.52 6.30 8.35
CA MET A 87 6.87 5.37 9.41
C MET A 87 8.30 5.61 9.90
N THR A 88 8.51 5.41 11.20
CA THR A 88 9.84 5.48 11.83
C THR A 88 10.28 4.10 12.25
N PHE A 89 11.60 3.89 12.36
CA PHE A 89 12.17 2.64 12.81
C PHE A 89 12.68 2.76 14.24
N SER A 90 12.16 1.92 15.14
CA SER A 90 12.67 1.81 16.50
C SER A 90 13.90 0.91 16.60
N GLU A 91 14.06 -0.03 15.68
CA GLU A 91 15.24 -0.88 15.50
C GLU A 91 15.49 -1.07 14.01
N GLY A 92 16.76 -1.16 13.63
CA GLY A 92 17.17 -1.49 12.27
C GLY A 92 16.66 -0.53 11.21
N ASN A 93 16.41 -1.07 10.03
CA ASN A 93 15.97 -0.29 8.88
C ASN A 93 15.17 -1.14 7.90
N THR A 94 14.67 -0.50 6.82
CA THR A 94 14.02 -1.22 5.73
C THR A 94 15.02 -1.95 4.83
N PHE A 95 14.52 -2.82 3.97
CA PHE A 95 15.29 -3.44 2.90
C PHE A 95 15.61 -2.41 1.79
N ASN A 96 16.65 -2.69 1.02
CA ASN A 96 17.12 -1.87 -0.09
C ASN A 96 16.74 -2.49 -1.45
N GLU A 97 17.09 -1.79 -2.55
CA GLU A 97 16.83 -2.26 -3.91
C GLU A 97 17.55 -3.58 -4.23
N LEU A 98 18.75 -3.80 -3.69
CA LEU A 98 19.49 -5.06 -3.89
C LEU A 98 18.73 -6.23 -3.27
N GLN A 99 18.23 -6.06 -2.06
CA GLN A 99 17.41 -7.06 -1.37
C GLN A 99 16.07 -7.30 -2.07
N LEU A 100 15.47 -6.24 -2.60
CA LEU A 100 14.27 -6.35 -3.43
C LEU A 100 14.52 -7.20 -4.68
N ASN A 101 15.58 -6.90 -5.43
CA ASN A 101 15.90 -7.57 -6.68
C ASN A 101 16.34 -9.03 -6.47
N SER A 102 16.97 -9.34 -5.35
CA SER A 102 17.41 -10.68 -5.01
C SER A 102 16.34 -11.54 -4.33
N ARG A 103 15.14 -11.02 -4.16
CA ARG A 103 14.08 -11.70 -3.39
C ARG A 103 14.55 -12.13 -2.01
N ALA A 104 15.20 -11.22 -1.30
CA ALA A 104 15.83 -11.52 -0.01
C ALA A 104 14.77 -11.96 1.02
N GLN A 105 15.11 -12.96 1.81
CA GLN A 105 14.27 -13.47 2.90
C GLN A 105 14.44 -12.62 4.16
N VAL A 106 13.96 -11.39 4.07
CA VAL A 106 14.02 -10.36 5.13
C VAL A 106 12.64 -9.86 5.45
N VAL A 107 12.43 -9.41 6.68
CA VAL A 107 11.13 -8.95 7.17
C VAL A 107 11.29 -7.76 8.10
N VAL A 108 10.36 -6.82 8.00
CA VAL A 108 10.19 -5.72 8.93
C VAL A 108 8.92 -5.99 9.75
N LEU A 109 9.02 -5.90 11.06
CA LEU A 109 7.90 -6.10 11.98
C LEU A 109 7.30 -4.74 12.36
N ASP A 110 5.99 -4.70 12.61
CA ASP A 110 5.42 -3.58 13.34
C ASP A 110 5.68 -3.74 14.85
N SER A 111 5.50 -2.67 15.61
CA SER A 111 5.78 -2.68 17.06
C SER A 111 4.95 -3.69 17.81
N ASN A 112 3.69 -3.87 17.45
CA ASN A 112 2.79 -4.83 18.10
C ASN A 112 3.23 -6.26 17.82
N THR A 113 3.59 -6.58 16.60
CA THR A 113 4.10 -7.90 16.21
C THR A 113 5.41 -8.21 16.93
N ARG A 114 6.29 -7.22 17.01
CA ARG A 114 7.56 -7.34 17.73
C ARG A 114 7.33 -7.70 19.20
N ARG A 115 6.42 -7.01 19.86
CA ARG A 115 6.09 -7.27 21.27
C ARG A 115 5.51 -8.66 21.49
N GLN A 116 4.67 -9.12 20.58
CA GLN A 116 4.05 -10.44 20.69
C GLN A 116 5.00 -11.60 20.42
N LEU A 117 5.87 -11.46 19.40
CA LEU A 117 6.83 -12.51 19.04
C LEU A 117 8.03 -12.55 19.95
N PHE A 118 8.47 -11.41 20.47
CA PHE A 118 9.69 -11.28 21.27
C PHE A 118 9.44 -10.45 22.53
N PRO A 119 8.60 -10.91 23.46
CA PRO A 119 8.21 -10.11 24.63
C PRO A 119 9.37 -9.79 25.58
N ASN A 120 10.43 -10.63 25.59
CA ASN A 120 11.53 -10.55 26.56
C ASN A 120 12.88 -10.23 25.93
N LYS A 121 12.93 -9.87 24.63
CA LYS A 121 14.18 -9.54 23.96
C LYS A 121 14.44 -8.04 23.90
N ALA A 122 15.66 -7.63 24.17
CA ALA A 122 16.08 -6.24 24.07
C ALA A 122 16.20 -5.80 22.61
N LYS A 123 16.75 -6.68 21.76
CA LYS A 123 16.90 -6.43 20.32
C LYS A 123 16.43 -7.66 19.54
N VAL A 124 15.73 -7.42 18.43
CA VAL A 124 15.17 -8.46 17.58
C VAL A 124 15.76 -8.49 16.18
N VAL A 125 16.47 -7.44 15.75
CA VAL A 125 17.16 -7.42 14.47
C VAL A 125 18.22 -8.54 14.44
N GLY A 126 18.15 -9.36 13.39
CA GLY A 126 18.99 -10.54 13.24
C GLY A 126 18.31 -11.85 13.64
N GLU A 127 17.19 -11.79 14.36
CA GLU A 127 16.38 -12.96 14.68
C GLU A 127 15.71 -13.52 13.42
N VAL A 128 15.53 -14.82 13.37
CA VAL A 128 14.84 -15.51 12.27
C VAL A 128 13.44 -15.91 12.73
N ILE A 129 12.44 -15.56 11.93
CA ILE A 129 11.05 -15.98 12.14
C ILE A 129 10.57 -16.77 10.93
N LEU A 130 9.50 -17.53 11.10
CA LEU A 130 8.76 -18.14 9.98
C LEU A 130 7.60 -17.22 9.58
N VAL A 131 7.64 -16.77 8.33
CA VAL A 131 6.54 -16.04 7.69
C VAL A 131 5.78 -17.07 6.84
N GLY A 132 4.65 -17.56 7.36
CA GLY A 132 4.08 -18.80 6.84
C GLY A 132 5.09 -19.94 7.00
N ASN A 133 5.54 -20.51 5.90
CA ASN A 133 6.55 -21.55 5.89
C ASN A 133 7.96 -21.06 5.51
N MET A 134 8.12 -19.77 5.25
CA MET A 134 9.39 -19.18 4.78
C MET A 134 10.18 -18.61 5.97
N PRO A 135 11.42 -19.06 6.20
CA PRO A 135 12.31 -18.38 7.14
C PRO A 135 12.66 -16.97 6.64
N ALA A 136 12.58 -15.98 7.50
CA ALA A 136 12.97 -14.62 7.19
C ALA A 136 13.72 -13.99 8.35
N THR A 137 14.75 -13.23 8.05
CA THR A 137 15.53 -12.50 9.04
C THR A 137 14.89 -11.15 9.32
N VAL A 138 14.65 -10.85 10.58
CA VAL A 138 14.17 -9.54 11.02
C VAL A 138 15.26 -8.50 10.81
N ILE A 139 15.01 -7.48 10.03
CA ILE A 139 15.95 -6.40 9.72
C ILE A 139 15.55 -5.06 10.32
N GLY A 140 14.32 -4.91 10.74
CA GLY A 140 13.82 -3.68 11.32
C GLY A 140 12.50 -3.85 12.04
N VAL A 141 12.21 -2.88 12.90
CA VAL A 141 10.91 -2.70 13.56
C VAL A 141 10.43 -1.30 13.23
N ALA A 142 9.28 -1.21 12.58
CA ALA A 142 8.69 0.05 12.16
C ALA A 142 7.47 0.41 13.02
N ASP A 143 7.35 1.67 13.34
CA ASP A 143 6.22 2.24 14.03
C ASP A 143 5.35 3.04 13.06
N GLU A 144 4.09 2.68 12.96
CA GLU A 144 3.12 3.52 12.26
C GLU A 144 2.87 4.81 13.04
N LYS A 145 2.74 5.93 12.33
CA LYS A 145 2.21 7.13 12.97
C LYS A 145 0.80 6.82 13.46
N GLN A 146 0.52 7.25 14.68
CA GLN A 146 -0.81 7.05 15.25
C GLN A 146 -1.88 7.61 14.33
N SER A 147 -2.71 6.69 13.82
CA SER A 147 -3.91 7.05 13.07
C SER A 147 -4.95 7.59 14.04
N MET A 148 -5.71 8.59 13.59
CA MET A 148 -6.85 9.11 14.35
C MET A 148 -7.95 8.07 14.61
N PHE A 149 -7.94 6.98 13.88
CA PHE A 149 -8.90 5.88 14.02
C PHE A 149 -8.48 4.79 15.03
N GLY A 150 -7.44 5.07 15.82
CA GLY A 150 -6.94 4.15 16.83
C GLY A 150 -5.87 3.20 16.30
N SER A 151 -5.17 2.55 17.21
CA SER A 151 -4.19 1.52 16.86
C SER A 151 -4.93 0.27 16.36
N SER A 152 -4.62 -0.16 15.16
CA SER A 152 -5.10 -1.45 14.67
C SER A 152 -4.56 -2.56 15.57
N LYS A 153 -5.44 -3.46 16.01
CA LYS A 153 -5.03 -4.67 16.73
C LYS A 153 -4.46 -5.74 15.79
N ILE A 154 -4.47 -5.50 14.49
CA ILE A 154 -3.95 -6.41 13.49
C ILE A 154 -2.43 -6.37 13.55
N LEU A 155 -1.82 -7.54 13.68
CA LEU A 155 -0.38 -7.68 13.59
C LEU A 155 0.04 -7.57 12.13
N ARG A 156 1.10 -6.83 11.84
CA ARG A 156 1.56 -6.57 10.48
C ARG A 156 3.06 -6.84 10.34
N VAL A 157 3.42 -7.35 9.20
CA VAL A 157 4.81 -7.48 8.76
C VAL A 157 4.93 -7.03 7.31
N TRP A 158 6.11 -6.55 6.93
CA TRP A 158 6.41 -6.10 5.58
C TRP A 158 7.64 -6.83 5.04
N LEU A 159 7.52 -7.26 3.81
CA LEU A 159 8.59 -7.95 3.08
C LEU A 159 8.82 -7.26 1.74
N PRO A 160 9.97 -7.45 1.08
CA PRO A 160 10.08 -7.06 -0.32
C PRO A 160 8.95 -7.69 -1.14
N TYR A 161 8.31 -6.92 -2.00
CA TYR A 161 7.17 -7.45 -2.76
C TYR A 161 7.57 -8.64 -3.66
N THR A 162 8.80 -8.67 -4.13
CA THR A 162 9.35 -9.78 -4.91
C THR A 162 9.44 -11.06 -4.09
N THR A 163 9.84 -10.94 -2.83
CA THR A 163 9.88 -12.04 -1.86
C THR A 163 8.46 -12.51 -1.53
N MET A 164 7.56 -11.57 -1.25
CA MET A 164 6.18 -11.89 -0.90
C MET A 164 5.46 -12.62 -2.03
N ALA A 165 5.49 -12.08 -3.23
CA ALA A 165 4.84 -12.69 -4.39
C ALA A 165 5.49 -14.04 -4.78
N GLY A 166 6.79 -14.07 -4.93
CA GLY A 166 7.50 -15.24 -5.46
C GLY A 166 7.73 -16.35 -4.46
N ARG A 167 8.13 -16.02 -3.22
CA ARG A 167 8.53 -17.03 -2.22
C ARG A 167 7.42 -17.37 -1.22
N VAL A 168 6.60 -16.41 -0.83
CA VAL A 168 5.54 -16.62 0.16
C VAL A 168 4.25 -17.07 -0.49
N MET A 169 3.78 -16.35 -1.51
CA MET A 169 2.50 -16.62 -2.17
C MET A 169 2.62 -17.55 -3.38
N GLY A 170 3.78 -17.59 -4.00
CA GLY A 170 4.00 -18.38 -5.22
C GLY A 170 3.11 -17.96 -6.39
N GLN A 171 2.73 -16.68 -6.46
CA GLN A 171 1.87 -16.13 -7.50
C GLN A 171 2.63 -15.20 -8.44
N SER A 172 2.14 -15.07 -9.67
CA SER A 172 2.72 -14.20 -10.71
C SER A 172 1.99 -12.87 -10.87
N TRP A 173 0.93 -12.62 -10.12
CA TRP A 173 0.13 -11.40 -10.22
C TRP A 173 0.20 -10.54 -8.97
N LEU A 174 -0.17 -9.28 -9.12
CA LEU A 174 -0.21 -8.28 -8.06
C LEU A 174 -1.65 -8.01 -7.63
N ASN A 175 -1.85 -7.67 -6.35
CA ASN A 175 -3.18 -7.31 -5.83
C ASN A 175 -3.60 -5.91 -6.27
N SER A 176 -2.66 -4.98 -6.28
CA SER A 176 -2.86 -3.61 -6.75
C SER A 176 -1.52 -2.95 -7.07
N ILE A 177 -1.58 -1.78 -7.71
CA ILE A 177 -0.42 -0.93 -7.95
C ILE A 177 -0.78 0.49 -7.52
N THR A 178 0.05 1.11 -6.70
CA THR A 178 -0.08 2.51 -6.33
C THR A 178 0.88 3.34 -7.17
N VAL A 179 0.32 4.25 -7.96
CA VAL A 179 1.07 5.12 -8.86
C VAL A 179 1.09 6.53 -8.30
N ARG A 180 2.27 7.08 -8.12
CA ARG A 180 2.47 8.48 -7.76
C ARG A 180 2.84 9.28 -9.01
N VAL A 181 2.06 10.33 -9.28
CA VAL A 181 2.25 11.20 -10.43
C VAL A 181 3.18 12.36 -10.04
N HIS A 182 4.09 12.78 -10.96
CA HIS A 182 4.92 13.94 -10.73
C HIS A 182 4.07 15.19 -10.50
N GLU A 183 4.55 16.09 -9.66
CA GLU A 183 3.99 17.42 -9.52
C GLU A 183 4.06 18.16 -10.87
N GLY A 184 3.00 18.89 -11.20
CA GLY A 184 2.88 19.57 -12.47
C GLY A 184 2.19 18.79 -13.58
N TYR A 185 1.94 17.49 -13.39
CA TYR A 185 1.08 16.72 -14.26
C TYR A 185 -0.34 16.66 -13.69
N ASP A 186 -1.34 16.81 -14.54
CA ASP A 186 -2.73 16.65 -14.16
C ASP A 186 -3.03 15.19 -13.87
N SER A 187 -3.51 14.91 -12.64
CA SER A 187 -3.74 13.53 -12.19
C SER A 187 -4.87 12.85 -12.96
N GLU A 188 -5.90 13.58 -13.39
CA GLU A 188 -6.99 13.00 -14.19
C GLU A 188 -6.51 12.60 -15.58
N THR A 189 -5.64 13.41 -16.19
CA THR A 189 -5.01 13.09 -17.48
C THR A 189 -4.09 11.87 -17.34
N ALA A 190 -3.29 11.82 -16.28
CA ALA A 190 -2.43 10.68 -15.96
C ALA A 190 -3.24 9.39 -15.77
N GLU A 191 -4.37 9.46 -15.06
CA GLU A 191 -5.28 8.33 -14.86
C GLU A 191 -5.83 7.79 -16.19
N LYS A 192 -6.25 8.67 -17.09
CA LYS A 192 -6.70 8.27 -18.43
C LYS A 192 -5.60 7.59 -19.24
N GLN A 193 -4.38 8.12 -19.18
CA GLN A 193 -3.22 7.53 -19.85
C GLN A 193 -2.85 6.17 -19.24
N LEU A 194 -2.94 6.04 -17.92
CA LEU A 194 -2.70 4.79 -17.20
C LEU A 194 -3.69 3.70 -17.62
N LEU A 195 -4.97 4.00 -17.62
CA LEU A 195 -6.02 3.08 -18.06
C LEU A 195 -5.84 2.67 -19.51
N ARG A 196 -5.51 3.62 -20.39
CA ARG A 196 -5.25 3.33 -21.81
C ARG A 196 -4.02 2.43 -21.98
N LEU A 197 -2.95 2.68 -21.25
CA LEU A 197 -1.75 1.84 -21.27
C LEU A 197 -2.08 0.39 -20.92
N LEU A 198 -2.81 0.19 -19.82
CA LEU A 198 -3.16 -1.15 -19.34
C LEU A 198 -4.17 -1.84 -20.27
N GLU A 199 -5.14 -1.12 -20.81
CA GLU A 199 -6.08 -1.66 -21.80
C GLU A 199 -5.37 -2.11 -23.07
N LEU A 200 -4.42 -1.34 -23.58
CA LEU A 200 -3.61 -1.72 -24.74
C LEU A 200 -2.74 -2.94 -24.47
N ARG A 201 -2.17 -3.04 -23.28
CA ARG A 201 -1.35 -4.19 -22.89
C ARG A 201 -2.17 -5.48 -22.69
N HIS A 202 -3.34 -5.37 -22.12
CA HIS A 202 -4.21 -6.50 -21.80
C HIS A 202 -5.16 -6.89 -22.93
N GLY A 203 -5.37 -5.99 -23.88
CA GLY A 203 -6.34 -6.18 -24.97
C GLY A 203 -7.80 -6.10 -24.51
N LYS A 204 -8.06 -5.73 -23.29
CA LYS A 204 -9.39 -5.59 -22.69
C LYS A 204 -9.36 -4.67 -21.48
N LYS A 205 -10.52 -4.20 -21.06
CA LYS A 205 -10.69 -3.39 -19.85
C LYS A 205 -10.94 -4.32 -18.66
N ASP A 206 -9.89 -4.61 -17.91
CA ASP A 206 -9.89 -5.54 -16.78
C ASP A 206 -9.33 -4.95 -15.48
N VAL A 207 -9.10 -3.64 -15.46
CA VAL A 207 -8.65 -2.89 -14.29
C VAL A 207 -9.47 -1.63 -14.10
N PHE A 208 -9.53 -1.15 -12.87
CA PHE A 208 -10.13 0.13 -12.53
C PHE A 208 -9.20 0.93 -11.62
N THR A 209 -9.44 2.21 -11.50
CA THR A 209 -8.58 3.12 -10.76
C THR A 209 -9.35 3.88 -9.70
N TRP A 210 -8.61 4.26 -8.66
CA TRP A 210 -9.04 5.16 -7.61
C TRP A 210 -8.07 6.34 -7.58
N ASN A 211 -8.60 7.54 -7.90
CA ASN A 211 -7.79 8.76 -7.91
C ASN A 211 -8.09 9.59 -6.67
N MET A 212 -7.11 9.70 -5.77
CA MET A 212 -7.25 10.43 -4.51
C MET A 212 -7.56 11.92 -4.72
N ASP A 213 -6.97 12.55 -5.73
CA ASP A 213 -7.22 13.97 -6.04
C ASP A 213 -8.66 14.21 -6.48
N SER A 214 -9.24 13.32 -7.26
CA SER A 214 -10.66 13.39 -7.67
C SER A 214 -11.59 13.28 -6.47
N ILE A 215 -11.26 12.43 -5.50
CA ILE A 215 -12.02 12.27 -4.27
C ILE A 215 -11.95 13.53 -3.41
N LEU A 216 -10.76 14.12 -3.26
CA LEU A 216 -10.59 15.38 -2.52
C LEU A 216 -11.37 16.53 -3.18
N LYS A 217 -11.31 16.66 -4.50
CA LYS A 217 -12.11 17.66 -5.25
C LYS A 217 -13.59 17.46 -5.04
N THR A 218 -14.09 16.23 -5.07
CA THR A 218 -15.49 15.90 -4.82
C THR A 218 -15.90 16.28 -3.39
N ALA A 219 -15.07 15.98 -2.40
CA ALA A 219 -15.31 16.35 -1.01
C ALA A 219 -15.36 17.87 -0.81
N GLU A 220 -14.46 18.62 -1.44
CA GLU A 220 -14.44 20.08 -1.41
C GLU A 220 -15.68 20.67 -2.07
N ARG A 221 -16.11 20.18 -3.23
CA ARG A 221 -17.34 20.59 -3.92
C ARG A 221 -18.59 20.33 -3.08
N THR A 222 -18.70 19.14 -2.49
CA THR A 222 -19.83 18.78 -1.62
C THR A 222 -19.91 19.71 -0.42
N THR A 223 -18.78 20.06 0.18
CA THR A 223 -18.72 21.01 1.28
C THR A 223 -19.16 22.41 0.85
N HIS A 224 -18.70 22.89 -0.28
CA HIS A 224 -19.09 24.20 -0.80
C HIS A 224 -20.60 24.24 -1.10
N THR A 225 -21.14 23.20 -1.70
CA THR A 225 -22.58 23.07 -1.96
C THR A 225 -23.40 23.08 -0.67
N LEU A 226 -22.96 22.36 0.38
CA LEU A 226 -23.63 22.40 1.68
C LEU A 226 -23.56 23.76 2.34
N GLN A 227 -22.45 24.47 2.25
CA GLN A 227 -22.32 25.84 2.77
C GLN A 227 -23.26 26.81 2.06
N LEU A 228 -23.37 26.75 0.74
CA LEU A 228 -24.30 27.55 -0.07
C LEU A 228 -25.75 27.27 0.31
N PHE A 229 -26.11 26.00 0.48
CA PHE A 229 -27.45 25.60 0.88
C PHE A 229 -27.82 26.14 2.27
N LEU A 230 -26.91 25.99 3.25
CA LEU A 230 -27.14 26.52 4.60
C LEU A 230 -27.23 28.03 4.62
N THR A 231 -26.45 28.73 3.83
CA THR A 231 -26.53 30.19 3.68
C THR A 231 -27.88 30.62 3.07
N LEU A 232 -28.35 29.91 2.06
CA LEU A 232 -29.61 30.17 1.43
C LEU A 232 -30.78 29.99 2.42
N VAL A 233 -30.76 28.90 3.19
CA VAL A 233 -31.76 28.64 4.23
C VAL A 233 -31.74 29.72 5.30
N ALA A 234 -30.59 30.20 5.73
CA ALA A 234 -30.46 31.28 6.71
C ALA A 234 -31.03 32.63 6.21
N VAL A 235 -30.90 32.88 4.89
CA VAL A 235 -31.45 34.11 4.29
C VAL A 235 -32.99 34.08 4.17
N ILE A 236 -33.56 32.89 3.98
CA ILE A 236 -35.01 32.69 3.87
C ILE A 236 -35.70 32.67 5.23
N ALA A 237 -34.97 32.32 6.28
CA ALA A 237 -35.48 32.31 7.64
C ALA A 237 -35.38 33.70 8.29
#